data_3acc4250371cdf14a51db094cf1ab130
#
_entry.id   3acc4250371cdf14a51db094cf1ab130
#
_cell.length_a   1.000
_cell.length_b   1.000
_cell.length_c   1.000
_cell.angle_alpha   90.00
_cell.angle_beta   90.00
_cell.angle_gamma   90.00
#
_symmetry.space_group_name_H-M   'P 1'
#
loop_
_entity.id
_entity.type
_entity.pdbx_description
1 polymer ?
#
loop_
_entity_poly.entity_id
_entity_poly.type
_entity_poly.pdbx_seq_one_letter_code
_entity_poly.pdbx_strand_id
1 'polypeptide(L)'
;MEKNNNAPHISYVSDKDKELIWQDVLAHFTLQTDDYHEDITHERLTERVRHWTMKKMATQFQSWKKQLYKSYVKKNKTPNWNDKGPIAKARPYWEEFVQYKTSEEGAERARRNQENSRQKQYHHNMGSGGYATSVPKWQKMEADLIAKGVVPESAPWPERTKRWFLGHGGGLDPVTGKLVHGTKLERATERLIQILKARDSGLFRPNREKDELTYSIGTAEHCGRTRGKGAVPWVQGFPEWIDSYRSHQRWKDEEAERIRILQQYVIESWEAVLESQR
;
A
#
# COMPACT_ATOMS: atom_id res chain seq x y z
N MET A 1 -26.17 -15.26 3.69
CA MET A 1 -25.33 -15.45 2.50
C MET A 1 -23.88 -15.55 2.95
N GLU A 2 -23.40 -16.74 3.16
CA GLU A 2 -22.01 -17.01 3.53
C GLU A 2 -21.11 -16.68 2.34
N LYS A 3 -20.22 -15.73 2.54
CA LYS A 3 -19.14 -15.47 1.57
C LYS A 3 -18.13 -16.60 1.66
N ASN A 4 -18.29 -17.61 0.83
CA ASN A 4 -17.32 -18.67 0.64
C ASN A 4 -16.07 -18.09 -0.04
N ASN A 5 -15.18 -17.52 0.76
CA ASN A 5 -13.91 -16.95 0.32
C ASN A 5 -12.82 -18.01 0.41
N ASN A 6 -12.87 -19.02 -0.45
CA ASN A 6 -11.92 -20.15 -0.49
C ASN A 6 -10.51 -19.80 -1.02
N ALA A 7 -10.05 -18.58 -0.87
CA ALA A 7 -8.63 -18.30 -1.05
C ALA A 7 -7.97 -18.28 0.33
N PRO A 8 -7.02 -19.17 0.63
CA PRO A 8 -6.34 -19.14 1.92
C PRO A 8 -5.54 -17.84 2.08
N HIS A 9 -6.18 -16.87 2.67
CA HIS A 9 -5.57 -15.67 3.21
C HIS A 9 -5.08 -16.00 4.63
N ILE A 10 -4.05 -15.34 5.14
CA ILE A 10 -3.54 -15.61 6.50
C ILE A 10 -4.60 -15.46 7.59
N SER A 11 -5.68 -14.71 7.33
CA SER A 11 -6.85 -14.63 8.23
C SER A 11 -7.60 -15.95 8.39
N TYR A 12 -7.44 -16.90 7.46
CA TYR A 12 -8.02 -18.25 7.56
C TYR A 12 -7.11 -19.26 8.24
N VAL A 13 -5.83 -18.91 8.49
CA VAL A 13 -4.94 -19.71 9.33
C VAL A 13 -5.44 -19.58 10.77
N SER A 14 -5.67 -20.70 11.44
CA SER A 14 -6.14 -20.70 12.82
C SER A 14 -5.16 -19.95 13.75
N ASP A 15 -5.64 -19.37 14.82
CA ASP A 15 -4.76 -18.68 15.77
C ASP A 15 -3.81 -19.69 16.44
N LYS A 16 -4.22 -20.96 16.58
CA LYS A 16 -3.37 -22.06 17.03
C LYS A 16 -2.18 -22.29 16.08
N ASP A 17 -2.43 -22.33 14.77
CA ASP A 17 -1.35 -22.52 13.79
C ASP A 17 -0.44 -21.30 13.71
N LYS A 18 -0.99 -20.09 13.84
CA LYS A 18 -0.19 -18.85 13.94
C LYS A 18 0.70 -18.88 15.18
N GLU A 19 0.20 -19.40 16.29
CA GLU A 19 0.98 -19.54 17.51
C GLU A 19 2.10 -20.55 17.35
N LEU A 20 1.84 -21.72 16.75
CA LEU A 20 2.89 -22.70 16.45
C LEU A 20 4.00 -22.12 15.58
N ILE A 21 3.63 -21.37 14.53
CA ILE A 21 4.61 -20.66 13.69
C ILE A 21 5.41 -19.65 14.51
N TRP A 22 4.77 -18.94 15.43
CA TRP A 22 5.45 -17.96 16.27
C TRP A 22 6.44 -18.59 17.24
N GLN A 23 6.05 -19.72 17.86
CA GLN A 23 6.94 -20.49 18.73
C GLN A 23 8.15 -21.05 17.97
N ASP A 24 7.96 -21.50 16.74
CA ASP A 24 9.07 -21.94 15.88
C ASP A 24 10.05 -20.80 15.58
N VAL A 25 9.55 -19.59 15.33
CA VAL A 25 10.39 -18.39 15.16
C VAL A 25 11.18 -18.07 16.43
N LEU A 26 10.55 -18.09 17.60
CA LEU A 26 11.22 -17.84 18.87
C LEU A 26 12.27 -18.90 19.25
N ALA A 27 12.09 -20.13 18.77
CA ALA A 27 13.09 -21.20 18.96
C ALA A 27 14.41 -20.92 18.18
N HIS A 28 14.33 -20.14 17.10
CA HIS A 28 15.49 -19.85 16.25
C HIS A 28 16.05 -18.43 16.38
N PHE A 29 15.28 -17.50 16.95
CA PHE A 29 15.66 -16.09 17.06
C PHE A 29 15.42 -15.55 18.47
N THR A 30 16.43 -14.92 19.04
CA THR A 30 16.32 -14.18 20.31
C THR A 30 16.02 -12.73 20.02
N LEU A 31 14.99 -12.18 20.64
CA LEU A 31 14.67 -10.75 20.56
C LEU A 31 15.59 -10.01 21.54
N GLN A 32 16.53 -9.24 20.98
CA GLN A 32 17.39 -8.35 21.77
C GLN A 32 16.65 -7.05 22.03
N THR A 33 16.58 -6.64 23.30
CA THR A 33 15.93 -5.40 23.73
C THR A 33 16.90 -4.24 23.87
N ASP A 34 18.19 -4.54 23.95
CA ASP A 34 19.23 -3.57 24.32
C ASP A 34 19.51 -2.50 23.25
N ASP A 35 19.10 -2.76 22.00
CA ASP A 35 19.27 -1.83 20.88
C ASP A 35 18.07 -0.88 20.65
N TYR A 36 17.02 -0.98 21.48
CA TYR A 36 15.81 -0.16 21.32
C TYR A 36 15.76 0.91 22.40
N HIS A 37 15.37 2.14 22.00
CA HIS A 37 15.16 3.27 22.89
C HIS A 37 14.35 2.88 24.14
N GLU A 38 14.71 3.48 25.28
CA GLU A 38 14.26 3.19 26.65
C GLU A 38 12.74 3.11 26.88
N ASP A 39 11.92 3.51 25.90
CA ASP A 39 10.46 3.59 26.01
C ASP A 39 9.69 2.35 25.54
N ILE A 40 10.36 1.28 25.07
CA ILE A 40 9.67 0.10 24.53
C ILE A 40 9.82 -1.09 25.48
N THR A 41 8.72 -1.50 26.11
CA THR A 41 8.69 -2.72 26.92
C THR A 41 8.93 -3.95 26.04
N HIS A 42 9.55 -4.99 26.61
CA HIS A 42 9.81 -6.28 25.93
C HIS A 42 8.52 -6.88 25.34
N GLU A 43 7.41 -6.79 26.04
CA GLU A 43 6.10 -7.26 25.60
C GLU A 43 5.65 -6.54 24.31
N ARG A 44 5.71 -5.22 24.31
CA ARG A 44 5.33 -4.39 23.14
C ARG A 44 6.26 -4.63 21.94
N LEU A 45 7.55 -4.86 22.18
CA LEU A 45 8.49 -5.26 21.13
C LEU A 45 8.11 -6.61 20.55
N THR A 46 7.84 -7.61 21.40
CA THR A 46 7.44 -8.96 21.01
C THR A 46 6.17 -8.95 20.14
N GLU A 47 5.14 -8.20 20.54
CA GLU A 47 3.91 -8.05 19.75
C GLU A 47 4.18 -7.43 18.37
N ARG A 48 5.00 -6.37 18.31
CA ARG A 48 5.38 -5.73 17.04
C ARG A 48 6.14 -6.69 16.12
N VAL A 49 7.12 -7.39 16.64
CA VAL A 49 7.92 -8.36 15.87
C VAL A 49 7.03 -9.49 15.38
N ARG A 50 6.14 -10.03 16.24
CA ARG A 50 5.15 -11.05 15.87
C ARG A 50 4.26 -10.57 14.72
N HIS A 51 3.71 -9.37 14.83
CA HIS A 51 2.87 -8.78 13.78
C HIS A 51 3.62 -8.69 12.44
N TRP A 52 4.84 -8.16 12.44
CA TRP A 52 5.66 -8.03 11.24
C TRP A 52 6.07 -9.38 10.65
N THR A 53 6.40 -10.34 11.50
CA THR A 53 6.74 -11.72 11.10
C THR A 53 5.55 -12.36 10.38
N MET A 54 4.36 -12.33 10.98
CA MET A 54 3.14 -12.87 10.36
C MET A 54 2.83 -12.21 9.02
N LYS A 55 2.97 -10.90 8.95
CA LYS A 55 2.79 -10.14 7.71
C LYS A 55 3.81 -10.53 6.63
N LYS A 56 5.06 -10.72 7.01
CA LYS A 56 6.12 -11.18 6.09
C LYS A 56 5.85 -12.58 5.59
N MET A 57 5.49 -13.49 6.47
CA MET A 57 5.15 -14.88 6.11
C MET A 57 3.93 -14.94 5.17
N ALA A 58 2.89 -14.15 5.42
CA ALA A 58 1.75 -14.03 4.52
C ALA A 58 2.18 -13.60 3.11
N THR A 59 3.08 -12.62 3.01
CA THR A 59 3.60 -12.13 1.72
C THR A 59 4.42 -13.21 1.01
N GLN A 60 5.27 -13.94 1.74
CA GLN A 60 6.05 -15.03 1.18
C GLN A 60 5.16 -16.18 0.70
N PHE A 61 4.15 -16.54 1.47
CA PHE A 61 3.18 -17.56 1.09
C PHE A 61 2.39 -17.17 -0.18
N GLN A 62 1.98 -15.91 -0.31
CA GLN A 62 1.34 -15.42 -1.54
C GLN A 62 2.28 -15.49 -2.74
N SER A 63 3.55 -15.16 -2.56
CA SER A 63 4.58 -15.23 -3.59
C SER A 63 4.83 -16.68 -4.03
N TRP A 64 4.90 -17.59 -3.07
CA TRP A 64 5.03 -19.02 -3.32
C TRP A 64 3.83 -19.59 -4.09
N LYS A 65 2.60 -19.28 -3.69
CA LYS A 65 1.37 -19.67 -4.43
C LYS A 65 1.38 -19.13 -5.87
N LYS A 66 1.85 -17.89 -6.07
CA LYS A 66 2.00 -17.31 -7.40
C LYS A 66 3.01 -18.08 -8.25
N GLN A 67 4.12 -18.52 -7.64
CA GLN A 67 5.13 -19.33 -8.31
C GLN A 67 4.58 -20.71 -8.69
N LEU A 68 3.88 -21.38 -7.78
CA LEU A 68 3.21 -22.66 -8.06
C LEU A 68 2.25 -22.54 -9.25
N TYR A 69 1.40 -21.53 -9.25
CA TYR A 69 0.50 -21.25 -10.37
C TYR A 69 1.26 -21.08 -11.69
N LYS A 70 2.29 -20.25 -11.72
CA LYS A 70 3.08 -19.98 -12.93
C LYS A 70 3.85 -21.20 -13.45
N SER A 71 4.40 -21.99 -12.52
CA SER A 71 5.28 -23.09 -12.87
C SER A 71 4.54 -24.35 -13.28
N TYR A 72 3.35 -24.56 -12.71
CA TYR A 72 2.61 -25.81 -12.87
C TYR A 72 1.20 -25.59 -13.47
N VAL A 73 0.30 -24.90 -12.76
CA VAL A 73 -1.11 -24.79 -13.16
C VAL A 73 -1.25 -24.14 -14.53
N LYS A 74 -0.61 -23.00 -14.74
CA LYS A 74 -0.65 -22.26 -16.03
C LYS A 74 -0.05 -23.08 -17.19
N LYS A 75 0.86 -24.01 -16.90
CA LYS A 75 1.53 -24.84 -17.90
C LYS A 75 0.91 -26.23 -18.01
N ASN A 76 -0.19 -26.49 -17.30
CA ASN A 76 -0.84 -27.79 -17.19
C ASN A 76 0.14 -28.92 -16.80
N LYS A 77 1.01 -28.64 -15.83
CA LYS A 77 2.00 -29.59 -15.30
C LYS A 77 1.68 -29.98 -13.88
N THR A 78 1.97 -31.23 -13.54
CA THR A 78 1.90 -31.72 -12.15
C THR A 78 3.27 -31.59 -11.48
N PRO A 79 3.34 -31.13 -10.22
CA PRO A 79 4.59 -31.14 -9.48
C PRO A 79 5.15 -32.55 -9.27
N ASN A 80 6.47 -32.67 -9.13
CA ASN A 80 7.10 -33.91 -8.70
C ASN A 80 6.90 -34.08 -7.18
N TRP A 81 5.98 -34.94 -6.79
CA TRP A 81 5.64 -35.19 -5.39
C TRP A 81 6.69 -36.03 -4.63
N ASN A 82 7.66 -36.61 -5.33
CA ASN A 82 8.76 -37.34 -4.71
C ASN A 82 9.90 -36.43 -4.25
N ASP A 83 9.81 -35.13 -4.58
CA ASP A 83 10.74 -34.11 -4.08
C ASP A 83 10.50 -33.92 -2.57
N LYS A 84 11.60 -33.95 -1.78
CA LYS A 84 11.53 -33.72 -0.32
C LYS A 84 11.39 -32.26 0.05
N GLY A 85 11.30 -31.38 -0.94
CA GLY A 85 11.20 -29.92 -0.75
C GLY A 85 9.80 -29.44 -0.32
N PRO A 86 9.63 -28.13 -0.17
CA PRO A 86 8.37 -27.52 0.26
C PRO A 86 7.17 -27.85 -0.63
N ILE A 87 7.41 -28.23 -1.90
CA ILE A 87 6.34 -28.56 -2.84
C ILE A 87 5.61 -29.84 -2.46
N ALA A 88 6.30 -30.83 -1.89
CA ALA A 88 5.68 -32.07 -1.44
C ALA A 88 4.61 -31.83 -0.36
N LYS A 89 4.81 -30.82 0.48
CA LYS A 89 3.86 -30.41 1.51
C LYS A 89 2.56 -29.81 0.93
N ALA A 90 2.58 -29.36 -0.32
CA ALA A 90 1.39 -28.85 -1.00
C ALA A 90 0.47 -29.96 -1.55
N ARG A 91 0.95 -31.21 -1.63
CA ARG A 91 0.23 -32.33 -2.24
C ARG A 91 -1.21 -32.51 -1.72
N PRO A 92 -1.48 -32.47 -0.39
CA PRO A 92 -2.84 -32.63 0.13
C PRO A 92 -3.83 -31.54 -0.33
N TYR A 93 -3.32 -30.35 -0.66
CA TYR A 93 -4.09 -29.15 -1.00
C TYR A 93 -4.04 -28.83 -2.50
N TRP A 94 -3.38 -29.68 -3.29
CA TRP A 94 -3.07 -29.37 -4.68
C TRP A 94 -4.32 -29.31 -5.57
N GLU A 95 -5.20 -30.28 -5.44
CA GLU A 95 -6.42 -30.34 -6.25
C GLU A 95 -7.33 -29.14 -5.98
N GLU A 96 -7.55 -28.81 -4.71
CA GLU A 96 -8.32 -27.64 -4.31
C GLU A 96 -7.67 -26.35 -4.84
N PHE A 97 -6.36 -26.23 -4.74
CA PHE A 97 -5.62 -25.08 -5.27
C PHE A 97 -5.78 -24.93 -6.79
N VAL A 98 -5.68 -26.03 -7.55
CA VAL A 98 -5.89 -26.03 -9.00
C VAL A 98 -7.31 -25.64 -9.32
N GLN A 99 -8.30 -26.29 -8.69
CA GLN A 99 -9.72 -26.00 -8.88
C GLN A 99 -10.03 -24.52 -8.65
N TYR A 100 -9.56 -23.96 -7.54
CA TYR A 100 -9.72 -22.53 -7.26
C TYR A 100 -9.07 -21.64 -8.32
N LYS A 101 -7.86 -21.97 -8.79
CA LYS A 101 -7.13 -21.17 -9.78
C LYS A 101 -7.71 -21.24 -11.18
N THR A 102 -8.40 -22.34 -11.52
CA THR A 102 -9.03 -22.57 -12.81
C THR A 102 -10.53 -22.28 -12.79
N SER A 103 -11.13 -22.01 -11.62
CA SER A 103 -12.53 -21.63 -11.52
C SER A 103 -12.81 -20.30 -12.23
N GLU A 104 -14.03 -20.10 -12.64
CA GLU A 104 -14.50 -18.85 -13.26
C GLU A 104 -14.24 -17.63 -12.34
N GLU A 105 -14.51 -17.76 -11.04
CA GLU A 105 -14.23 -16.72 -10.05
C GLU A 105 -12.73 -16.38 -9.99
N GLY A 106 -11.86 -17.40 -9.99
CA GLY A 106 -10.42 -17.25 -9.99
C GLY A 106 -9.90 -16.56 -11.25
N ALA A 107 -10.44 -16.95 -12.41
CA ALA A 107 -10.11 -16.36 -13.70
C ALA A 107 -10.58 -14.89 -13.78
N GLU A 108 -11.81 -14.59 -13.36
CA GLU A 108 -12.35 -13.23 -13.35
C GLU A 108 -11.56 -12.31 -12.41
N ARG A 109 -11.21 -12.80 -11.21
CA ARG A 109 -10.34 -12.06 -10.27
C ARG A 109 -8.96 -11.77 -10.88
N ALA A 110 -8.38 -12.75 -11.58
CA ALA A 110 -7.10 -12.58 -12.25
C ALA A 110 -7.19 -11.54 -13.38
N ARG A 111 -8.25 -11.59 -14.21
CA ARG A 111 -8.53 -10.65 -15.29
C ARG A 111 -8.67 -9.23 -14.76
N ARG A 112 -9.47 -9.02 -13.71
CA ARG A 112 -9.67 -7.71 -13.08
C ARG A 112 -8.36 -7.15 -12.50
N ASN A 113 -7.57 -7.98 -11.84
CA ASN A 113 -6.28 -7.55 -11.31
C ASN A 113 -5.27 -7.22 -12.42
N GLN A 114 -5.31 -7.94 -13.54
CA GLN A 114 -4.48 -7.66 -14.71
C GLN A 114 -4.89 -6.34 -15.36
N GLU A 115 -6.19 -6.08 -15.50
CA GLU A 115 -6.69 -4.82 -16.02
C GLU A 115 -6.32 -3.65 -15.12
N ASN A 116 -6.54 -3.75 -13.82
CA ASN A 116 -6.10 -2.74 -12.85
C ASN A 116 -4.58 -2.49 -12.91
N SER A 117 -3.79 -3.53 -13.22
CA SER A 117 -2.34 -3.38 -13.36
C SER A 117 -1.95 -2.67 -14.67
N ARG A 118 -2.70 -2.89 -15.76
CA ARG A 118 -2.49 -2.20 -17.05
C ARG A 118 -2.83 -0.72 -16.97
N GLN A 119 -3.85 -0.37 -16.18
CA GLN A 119 -4.27 1.02 -15.95
C GLN A 119 -3.28 1.81 -15.10
N LYS A 120 -2.28 1.16 -14.47
CA LYS A 120 -1.23 1.86 -13.75
C LYS A 120 -0.38 2.71 -14.68
N GLN A 121 -0.51 4.02 -14.52
CA GLN A 121 0.26 4.99 -15.29
C GLN A 121 1.74 5.05 -14.85
N TYR A 122 1.99 4.91 -13.55
CA TYR A 122 3.33 4.99 -12.97
C TYR A 122 3.70 3.69 -12.27
N HIS A 123 4.82 3.09 -12.63
CA HIS A 123 5.34 1.86 -12.04
C HIS A 123 6.52 2.15 -11.12
N HIS A 124 6.57 1.45 -9.99
CA HIS A 124 7.72 1.53 -9.08
C HIS A 124 8.95 0.84 -9.66
N ASN A 125 10.11 1.48 -9.51
CA ASN A 125 11.41 0.98 -9.95
C ASN A 125 12.36 0.63 -8.79
N MET A 126 11.84 0.52 -7.56
CA MET A 126 12.63 0.32 -6.33
C MET A 126 13.01 -1.14 -6.02
N GLY A 127 12.49 -2.12 -6.79
CA GLY A 127 12.69 -3.54 -6.49
C GLY A 127 11.99 -4.02 -5.20
N SER A 128 12.44 -5.15 -4.66
CA SER A 128 11.82 -5.82 -3.50
C SER A 128 12.02 -5.08 -2.18
N GLY A 129 13.09 -4.28 -2.06
CA GLY A 129 13.41 -3.53 -0.84
C GLY A 129 12.57 -2.26 -0.65
N GLY A 130 11.90 -1.79 -1.70
CA GLY A 130 11.02 -0.62 -1.65
C GLY A 130 11.71 0.64 -1.12
N TYR A 131 10.95 1.50 -0.46
CA TYR A 131 11.45 2.76 0.10
C TYR A 131 12.50 2.56 1.19
N ALA A 132 12.41 1.51 1.99
CA ALA A 132 13.36 1.26 3.09
C ALA A 132 14.81 1.16 2.62
N THR A 133 15.04 0.51 1.47
CA THR A 133 16.39 0.36 0.90
C THR A 133 16.78 1.49 -0.04
N SER A 134 15.81 2.20 -0.61
CA SER A 134 16.05 3.23 -1.63
C SER A 134 16.27 4.61 -1.03
N VAL A 135 15.54 4.97 0.02
CA VAL A 135 15.64 6.29 0.66
C VAL A 135 17.07 6.62 1.14
N PRO A 136 17.80 5.73 1.84
CA PRO A 136 19.18 6.04 2.23
C PRO A 136 20.10 6.30 1.04
N LYS A 137 19.89 5.61 -0.09
CA LYS A 137 20.68 5.81 -1.32
C LYS A 137 20.41 7.18 -1.94
N TRP A 138 19.15 7.61 -1.95
CA TRP A 138 18.76 8.92 -2.48
C TRP A 138 19.27 10.06 -1.59
N GLN A 139 19.17 9.91 -0.28
CA GLN A 139 19.75 10.86 0.69
C GLN A 139 21.25 11.00 0.50
N LYS A 140 21.96 9.89 0.31
CA LYS A 140 23.39 9.93 0.00
C LYS A 140 23.67 10.66 -1.31
N MET A 141 22.91 10.38 -2.36
CA MET A 141 23.05 11.03 -3.67
C MET A 141 22.86 12.56 -3.55
N GLU A 142 21.84 13.02 -2.81
CA GLU A 142 21.63 14.45 -2.55
C GLU A 142 22.78 15.06 -1.72
N ALA A 143 23.24 14.37 -0.69
CA ALA A 143 24.37 14.81 0.14
C ALA A 143 25.69 14.91 -0.66
N ASP A 144 25.95 13.95 -1.55
CA ASP A 144 27.12 13.95 -2.43
C ASP A 144 27.12 15.13 -3.43
N LEU A 145 25.94 15.51 -3.93
CA LEU A 145 25.78 16.73 -4.76
C LEU A 145 26.06 18.00 -3.95
N ILE A 146 25.46 18.12 -2.78
CA ILE A 146 25.65 19.28 -1.89
C ILE A 146 27.13 19.43 -1.48
N ALA A 147 27.81 18.32 -1.18
CA ALA A 147 29.23 18.33 -0.85
C ALA A 147 30.11 18.83 -2.02
N LYS A 148 29.65 18.70 -3.27
CA LYS A 148 30.30 19.25 -4.46
C LYS A 148 29.90 20.71 -4.75
N GLY A 149 29.11 21.33 -3.89
CA GLY A 149 28.61 22.68 -4.10
C GLY A 149 27.43 22.78 -5.10
N VAL A 150 26.82 21.64 -5.44
CA VAL A 150 25.69 21.58 -6.37
C VAL A 150 24.39 21.47 -5.59
N VAL A 151 23.48 22.42 -5.73
CA VAL A 151 22.14 22.35 -5.13
C VAL A 151 21.23 21.52 -6.04
N PRO A 152 20.68 20.40 -5.56
CA PRO A 152 19.76 19.58 -6.34
C PRO A 152 18.51 20.38 -6.73
N GLU A 153 18.04 20.24 -7.96
CA GLU A 153 16.82 20.91 -8.43
C GLU A 153 15.58 20.47 -7.62
N SER A 154 15.61 19.26 -7.06
CA SER A 154 14.59 18.76 -6.14
C SER A 154 14.68 19.30 -4.71
N ALA A 155 15.69 20.09 -4.35
CA ALA A 155 15.91 20.56 -2.98
C ALA A 155 14.67 21.21 -2.33
N PRO A 156 13.91 22.09 -3.01
CA PRO A 156 12.72 22.73 -2.45
C PRO A 156 11.48 21.83 -2.42
N TRP A 157 11.56 20.61 -2.93
CA TRP A 157 10.41 19.71 -2.99
C TRP A 157 10.10 19.09 -1.64
N PRO A 158 8.80 18.86 -1.31
CA PRO A 158 8.43 18.04 -0.16
C PRO A 158 9.01 16.62 -0.27
N GLU A 159 9.46 16.08 0.87
CA GLU A 159 10.09 14.75 0.93
C GLU A 159 9.23 13.64 0.30
N ARG A 160 7.92 13.67 0.53
CA ARG A 160 6.98 12.73 -0.06
C ARG A 160 7.02 12.75 -1.59
N THR A 161 7.11 13.93 -2.15
CA THR A 161 7.17 14.19 -3.59
C THR A 161 8.48 13.73 -4.20
N LYS A 162 9.61 14.06 -3.57
CA LYS A 162 10.94 13.56 -3.97
C LYS A 162 10.97 12.03 -4.02
N ARG A 163 10.53 11.39 -2.94
CA ARG A 163 10.53 9.92 -2.83
C ARG A 163 9.64 9.28 -3.89
N TRP A 164 8.49 9.88 -4.18
CA TRP A 164 7.63 9.38 -5.24
C TRP A 164 8.32 9.49 -6.60
N PHE A 165 8.87 10.63 -6.95
CA PHE A 165 9.56 10.87 -8.21
C PHE A 165 10.72 9.88 -8.40
N LEU A 166 11.63 9.80 -7.44
CA LEU A 166 12.78 8.89 -7.47
C LEU A 166 12.34 7.42 -7.48
N GLY A 167 11.28 7.08 -6.76
CA GLY A 167 10.73 5.72 -6.71
C GLY A 167 10.08 5.25 -8.01
N HIS A 168 9.72 6.16 -8.91
CA HIS A 168 9.10 5.85 -10.21
C HIS A 168 10.05 6.00 -11.41
N GLY A 169 11.34 6.15 -11.16
CA GLY A 169 12.38 6.19 -12.18
C GLY A 169 12.87 7.60 -12.53
N GLY A 170 12.50 8.58 -11.71
CA GLY A 170 13.18 9.87 -11.69
C GLY A 170 14.56 9.76 -11.06
N GLY A 171 15.41 10.73 -11.31
CA GLY A 171 16.77 10.82 -10.78
C GLY A 171 17.29 12.25 -10.79
N LEU A 172 18.53 12.41 -10.33
CA LEU A 172 19.28 13.65 -10.41
C LEU A 172 20.54 13.40 -11.22
N ASP A 173 20.88 14.34 -12.10
CA ASP A 173 22.16 14.32 -12.79
C ASP A 173 23.29 14.51 -11.77
N PRO A 174 24.31 13.61 -11.74
CA PRO A 174 25.34 13.60 -10.71
C PRO A 174 26.34 14.76 -10.81
N VAL A 175 26.29 15.54 -11.90
CA VAL A 175 27.17 16.68 -12.13
C VAL A 175 26.42 18.00 -11.95
N THR A 176 25.24 18.12 -12.50
CA THR A 176 24.48 19.38 -12.53
C THR A 176 23.37 19.46 -11.49
N GLY A 177 23.00 18.34 -10.84
CA GLY A 177 21.88 18.27 -9.91
C GLY A 177 20.50 18.44 -10.54
N LYS A 178 20.42 18.48 -11.87
CA LYS A 178 19.15 18.63 -12.61
C LYS A 178 18.31 17.37 -12.56
N LEU A 179 16.99 17.53 -12.68
CA LEU A 179 16.06 16.40 -12.75
C LEU A 179 16.29 15.60 -14.03
N VAL A 180 16.34 14.28 -13.88
CA VAL A 180 16.42 13.31 -14.99
C VAL A 180 15.25 12.36 -14.89
N HIS A 181 14.50 12.19 -15.96
CA HIS A 181 13.36 11.28 -16.01
C HIS A 181 13.05 10.81 -17.44
N GLY A 182 12.41 9.66 -17.55
CA GLY A 182 11.87 9.18 -18.82
C GLY A 182 10.52 9.82 -19.16
N THR A 183 10.08 9.64 -20.41
CA THR A 183 8.84 10.20 -20.98
C THR A 183 7.58 9.90 -20.16
N LYS A 184 7.53 8.77 -19.44
CA LYS A 184 6.40 8.40 -18.58
C LYS A 184 6.17 9.34 -17.40
N LEU A 185 7.25 9.98 -16.91
CA LEU A 185 7.17 10.93 -15.80
C LEU A 185 7.06 12.38 -16.24
N GLU A 186 7.36 12.69 -17.50
CA GLU A 186 7.44 14.04 -18.05
C GLU A 186 6.25 14.89 -17.66
N ARG A 187 5.05 14.45 -18.02
CA ARG A 187 3.80 15.19 -17.73
C ARG A 187 3.58 15.41 -16.23
N ALA A 188 3.89 14.40 -15.38
CA ALA A 188 3.74 14.54 -13.94
C ALA A 188 4.79 15.51 -13.36
N THR A 189 6.01 15.47 -13.87
CA THR A 189 7.11 16.34 -13.45
C THR A 189 6.84 17.80 -13.84
N GLU A 190 6.38 18.06 -15.06
CA GLU A 190 6.00 19.41 -15.51
C GLU A 190 4.89 20.02 -14.63
N ARG A 191 3.82 19.24 -14.39
CA ARG A 191 2.74 19.66 -13.49
C ARG A 191 3.23 19.91 -12.08
N LEU A 192 4.11 19.05 -11.58
CA LEU A 192 4.68 19.19 -10.25
C LEU A 192 5.47 20.50 -10.12
N ILE A 193 6.31 20.82 -11.09
CA ILE A 193 7.06 22.07 -11.12
C ILE A 193 6.10 23.29 -11.14
N GLN A 194 5.01 23.21 -11.90
CA GLN A 194 4.00 24.27 -11.95
C GLN A 194 3.29 24.46 -10.60
N ILE A 195 2.88 23.37 -9.95
CA ILE A 195 2.20 23.39 -8.64
C ILE A 195 3.15 23.91 -7.55
N LEU A 196 4.43 23.53 -7.58
CA LEU A 196 5.42 24.03 -6.64
C LEU A 196 5.64 25.53 -6.79
N LYS A 197 5.72 26.04 -8.01
CA LYS A 197 5.75 27.49 -8.27
C LYS A 197 4.49 28.20 -7.77
N ALA A 198 3.31 27.62 -7.99
CA ALA A 198 2.05 28.15 -7.48
C ALA A 198 2.00 28.15 -5.94
N ARG A 199 2.56 27.13 -5.27
CA ARG A 199 2.71 27.10 -3.82
C ARG A 199 3.63 28.22 -3.33
N ASP A 200 4.80 28.37 -3.94
CA ASP A 200 5.80 29.35 -3.54
C ASP A 200 5.31 30.80 -3.75
N SER A 201 4.42 31.02 -4.71
CA SER A 201 3.73 32.29 -4.92
C SER A 201 2.44 32.47 -4.09
N GLY A 202 2.10 31.49 -3.23
CA GLY A 202 0.90 31.52 -2.39
C GLY A 202 -0.44 31.28 -3.10
N LEU A 203 -0.41 30.95 -4.40
CA LEU A 203 -1.59 30.61 -5.20
C LEU A 203 -2.12 29.22 -4.94
N PHE A 204 -1.27 28.31 -4.44
CA PHE A 204 -1.63 26.96 -4.06
C PHE A 204 -1.31 26.71 -2.58
N ARG A 205 -2.28 26.17 -1.84
CA ARG A 205 -2.08 25.73 -0.46
C ARG A 205 -2.42 24.26 -0.33
N PRO A 206 -1.45 23.41 0.03
CA PRO A 206 -1.73 22.00 0.27
C PRO A 206 -2.70 21.83 1.46
N ASN A 207 -3.60 20.88 1.33
CA ASN A 207 -4.57 20.54 2.37
C ASN A 207 -4.72 19.03 2.47
N ARG A 208 -4.25 18.45 3.56
CA ARG A 208 -4.25 17.00 3.81
C ARG A 208 -3.52 16.24 2.67
N GLU A 209 -4.17 15.18 2.15
CA GLU A 209 -3.68 14.43 1.00
C GLU A 209 -3.79 15.18 -0.33
N LYS A 210 -4.47 16.33 -0.36
CA LYS A 210 -4.56 17.21 -1.54
C LYS A 210 -3.35 18.13 -1.58
N ASP A 211 -2.20 17.55 -1.80
CA ASP A 211 -0.89 18.19 -1.87
C ASP A 211 -0.36 18.28 -3.31
N GLU A 212 0.83 18.79 -3.47
CA GLU A 212 1.48 19.01 -4.75
C GLU A 212 1.58 17.71 -5.56
N LEU A 213 1.88 16.58 -4.87
CA LEU A 213 2.00 15.30 -5.52
C LEU A 213 0.65 14.80 -6.05
N THR A 214 -0.39 14.89 -5.26
CA THR A 214 -1.73 14.43 -5.64
C THR A 214 -2.28 15.22 -6.82
N TYR A 215 -2.08 16.54 -6.82
CA TYR A 215 -2.48 17.38 -7.95
C TYR A 215 -1.67 17.11 -9.21
N SER A 216 -0.35 16.91 -9.10
CA SER A 216 0.49 16.62 -10.26
C SER A 216 0.15 15.30 -10.94
N ILE A 217 -0.17 14.27 -10.15
CA ILE A 217 -0.59 12.94 -10.65
C ILE A 217 -2.02 12.99 -11.20
N GLY A 218 -2.89 13.83 -10.64
CA GLY A 218 -4.29 13.99 -11.05
C GLY A 218 -5.20 12.85 -10.59
N THR A 219 -4.80 12.08 -9.58
CA THR A 219 -5.61 11.00 -9.00
C THR A 219 -5.58 11.06 -7.49
N ALA A 220 -6.72 10.78 -6.84
CA ALA A 220 -6.84 10.79 -5.39
C ALA A 220 -5.85 9.85 -4.69
N GLU A 221 -5.49 10.17 -3.45
CA GLU A 221 -4.64 9.33 -2.61
C GLU A 221 -5.36 8.03 -2.21
N HIS A 222 -4.61 6.95 -2.09
CA HIS A 222 -5.16 5.66 -1.72
C HIS A 222 -5.18 5.50 -0.19
N CYS A 223 -6.33 5.09 0.38
CA CYS A 223 -6.52 4.97 1.83
C CYS A 223 -5.53 4.01 2.53
N GLY A 224 -5.10 2.96 1.86
CA GLY A 224 -4.22 1.92 2.43
C GLY A 224 -2.74 2.06 2.12
N ARG A 225 -2.35 3.01 1.24
CA ARG A 225 -0.95 3.20 0.84
C ARG A 225 -0.70 4.65 0.48
N THR A 226 0.10 5.32 1.28
CA THR A 226 0.48 6.71 1.00
C THR A 226 1.59 6.77 -0.04
N ARG A 227 1.35 7.43 -1.17
CA ARG A 227 2.35 7.62 -2.22
C ARG A 227 3.59 8.31 -1.65
N GLY A 228 4.78 7.88 -2.10
CA GLY A 228 6.04 8.45 -1.60
C GLY A 228 6.45 7.99 -0.18
N LYS A 229 5.57 7.29 0.55
CA LYS A 229 5.85 6.73 1.88
C LYS A 229 5.76 5.20 1.94
N GLY A 230 5.28 4.55 0.87
CA GLY A 230 5.20 3.09 0.75
C GLY A 230 3.88 2.49 1.23
N ALA A 231 3.95 1.31 1.84
CA ALA A 231 2.77 0.62 2.37
C ALA A 231 2.35 1.17 3.75
N VAL A 232 2.29 2.50 3.85
CA VAL A 232 1.91 3.23 5.05
C VAL A 232 0.48 3.72 4.86
N PRO A 233 -0.45 3.41 5.77
CA PRO A 233 -1.82 3.88 5.70
C PRO A 233 -1.90 5.40 5.87
N TRP A 234 -3.01 6.00 5.44
CA TRP A 234 -3.20 7.44 5.43
C TRP A 234 -2.89 8.11 6.79
N VAL A 235 -3.38 7.52 7.90
CA VAL A 235 -3.17 8.02 9.26
C VAL A 235 -1.69 8.18 9.63
N GLN A 236 -0.85 7.25 9.19
CA GLN A 236 0.60 7.30 9.40
C GLN A 236 1.29 8.13 8.30
N GLY A 237 0.66 8.28 7.17
CA GLY A 237 1.15 9.06 6.04
C GLY A 237 1.01 10.56 6.23
N PHE A 238 0.00 10.98 6.98
CA PHE A 238 -0.33 12.38 7.25
C PHE A 238 -0.62 12.58 8.74
N PRO A 239 0.38 12.39 9.62
CA PRO A 239 0.18 12.43 11.06
C PRO A 239 -0.30 13.81 11.56
N GLU A 240 0.07 14.88 10.88
CA GLU A 240 -0.36 16.25 11.16
C GLU A 240 -1.88 16.49 10.96
N TRP A 241 -2.53 15.56 10.26
CA TRP A 241 -3.96 15.63 9.96
C TRP A 241 -4.78 14.53 10.65
N ILE A 242 -4.21 13.86 11.66
CA ILE A 242 -4.83 12.70 12.30
C ILE A 242 -6.21 13.02 12.88
N ASP A 243 -6.40 14.21 13.44
CA ASP A 243 -7.66 14.64 14.03
C ASP A 243 -8.78 14.82 12.99
N SER A 244 -8.40 15.06 11.74
CA SER A 244 -9.33 15.17 10.62
C SER A 244 -9.55 13.86 9.86
N TYR A 245 -8.91 12.76 10.31
CA TYR A 245 -9.07 11.46 9.68
C TYR A 245 -10.48 10.91 9.90
N ARG A 246 -11.13 10.53 8.80
CA ARG A 246 -12.41 9.82 8.83
C ARG A 246 -12.21 8.46 8.20
N SER A 247 -12.42 7.40 8.97
CA SER A 247 -12.45 6.05 8.42
C SER A 247 -13.58 5.94 7.38
N HIS A 248 -13.40 5.07 6.38
CA HIS A 248 -14.45 4.84 5.38
C HIS A 248 -15.78 4.37 6.01
N GLN A 249 -15.69 3.60 7.09
CA GLN A 249 -16.87 3.16 7.83
C GLN A 249 -17.58 4.35 8.51
N ARG A 250 -16.84 5.20 9.22
CA ARG A 250 -17.39 6.38 9.87
C ARG A 250 -18.05 7.35 8.87
N TRP A 251 -17.45 7.52 7.71
CA TRP A 251 -18.07 8.31 6.63
C TRP A 251 -19.38 7.71 6.14
N LYS A 252 -19.45 6.38 5.97
CA LYS A 252 -20.69 5.69 5.60
C LYS A 252 -21.76 5.82 6.67
N ASP A 253 -21.38 5.71 7.93
CA ASP A 253 -22.30 5.82 9.05
C ASP A 253 -22.86 7.26 9.14
N GLU A 254 -22.02 8.28 8.99
CA GLU A 254 -22.43 9.68 8.94
C GLU A 254 -23.35 9.98 7.74
N GLU A 255 -23.08 9.41 6.58
CA GLU A 255 -23.88 9.59 5.37
C GLU A 255 -25.23 8.88 5.49
N ALA A 256 -25.24 7.66 6.03
CA ALA A 256 -26.47 6.93 6.29
C ALA A 256 -27.38 7.68 7.29
N GLU A 257 -26.80 8.29 8.32
CA GLU A 257 -27.53 9.11 9.28
C GLU A 257 -28.10 10.38 8.63
N ARG A 258 -27.34 11.06 7.77
CA ARG A 258 -27.86 12.21 6.98
C ARG A 258 -29.04 11.85 6.12
N ILE A 259 -28.97 10.71 5.41
CA ILE A 259 -30.07 10.21 4.58
C ILE A 259 -31.29 9.93 5.45
N ARG A 260 -31.11 9.31 6.63
CA ARG A 260 -32.19 9.03 7.56
C ARG A 260 -32.91 10.30 8.04
N ILE A 261 -32.12 11.32 8.42
CA ILE A 261 -32.66 12.62 8.86
C ILE A 261 -33.45 13.30 7.73
N LEU A 262 -32.93 13.29 6.50
CA LEU A 262 -33.62 13.85 5.35
C LEU A 262 -34.93 13.11 5.04
N GLN A 263 -34.93 11.77 5.11
CA GLN A 263 -36.13 10.97 4.92
C GLN A 263 -37.20 11.30 5.97
N GLN A 264 -36.80 11.41 7.24
CA GLN A 264 -37.68 11.80 8.32
C GLN A 264 -38.30 13.19 8.07
N TYR A 265 -37.47 14.16 7.72
CA TYR A 265 -37.93 15.52 7.39
C TYR A 265 -38.95 15.55 6.23
N VAL A 266 -38.72 14.75 5.20
CA VAL A 266 -39.66 14.65 4.07
C VAL A 266 -41.00 14.06 4.52
N ILE A 267 -41.00 13.01 5.36
CA ILE A 267 -42.21 12.39 5.89
C ILE A 267 -43.01 13.41 6.72
N GLU A 268 -42.36 14.08 7.69
CA GLU A 268 -42.97 15.09 8.54
C GLU A 268 -43.54 16.28 7.73
N SER A 269 -42.84 16.69 6.68
CA SER A 269 -43.30 17.75 5.80
C SER A 269 -44.55 17.33 5.00
N TRP A 270 -44.63 16.09 4.54
CA TRP A 270 -45.81 15.55 3.86
C TRP A 270 -47.01 15.41 4.82
N GLU A 271 -46.83 14.95 6.04
CA GLU A 271 -47.86 14.84 7.03
C GLU A 271 -48.44 16.20 7.36
N ALA A 272 -47.60 17.23 7.56
CA ALA A 272 -48.04 18.60 7.79
C ALA A 272 -48.87 19.17 6.62
N VAL A 273 -48.49 18.86 5.37
CA VAL A 273 -49.24 19.26 4.16
C VAL A 273 -50.61 18.57 4.14
N LEU A 274 -50.70 17.27 4.46
CA LEU A 274 -51.93 16.52 4.50
C LEU A 274 -52.90 17.01 5.62
N GLU A 275 -52.35 17.38 6.78
CA GLU A 275 -53.14 17.95 7.86
C GLU A 275 -53.68 19.33 7.52
N SER A 276 -52.92 20.16 6.80
CA SER A 276 -53.37 21.48 6.37
C SER A 276 -54.46 21.48 5.30
N GLN A 277 -54.68 20.31 4.66
CA GLN A 277 -55.74 20.11 3.63
C GLN A 277 -57.02 19.47 4.19
N ARG A 278 -57.04 19.12 5.47
CA ARG A 278 -58.23 18.64 6.17
C ARG A 278 -58.99 19.78 6.85
#